data_d29f8bd275439aaef53e3530a6bea14e
#
_entry.id   d29f8bd275439aaef53e3530a6bea14e
#
_cell.length_a   1.000
_cell.length_b   1.000
_cell.length_c   1.000
_cell.angle_alpha   90.00
_cell.angle_beta   90.00
_cell.angle_gamma   90.00
#
_symmetry.space_group_name_H-M   'P 1'
#
loop_
_entity.id
_entity.type
_entity.pdbx_description
1 polymer ?
#
loop_
_entity_poly.entity_id
_entity_poly.type
_entity_poly.pdbx_seq_one_letter_code
_entity_poly.pdbx_strand_id
1 'polypeptide(L)'
;AVPIRNDFPLDKASLLGCAVMTGYGGAIYAGKIKPADRVFVIGCGAVGLSAIQGARLAGASVIIAVAINDKKLKLAKSMGATHNINDLNHNPAEVTKELTFGRGADCVIEAAGQNVSIQQSLEASRPGARVVILGKTPFGEKINFPFNLMMGEREIVRTSYGMSRPRIDFPKLADLYMTQKLILDPMISMRLKLENINHGFDELEKGNVARSLVIFD
;
A
#
# COMPACT_ATOMS: atom_id res chain seq x y z
N ALA A 1 13.54 -1.55 21.20
CA ALA A 1 13.17 -0.15 20.90
C ALA A 1 14.10 0.42 19.84
N VAL A 2 13.60 1.37 19.04
CA VAL A 2 14.36 2.11 18.03
C VAL A 2 14.21 3.59 18.34
N PRO A 3 15.30 4.33 18.60
CA PRO A 3 15.22 5.75 18.81
C PRO A 3 14.89 6.46 17.49
N ILE A 4 14.04 7.45 17.57
CA ILE A 4 13.74 8.41 16.50
C ILE A 4 13.96 9.83 17.06
N ARG A 5 13.92 10.83 16.22
CA ARG A 5 14.08 12.23 16.63
C ARG A 5 13.03 12.63 17.68
N ASN A 6 13.44 13.41 18.67
CA ASN A 6 12.60 13.77 19.84
C ASN A 6 11.45 14.73 19.51
N ASP A 7 11.56 15.50 18.43
CA ASP A 7 10.56 16.44 17.97
C ASP A 7 9.49 15.80 17.07
N PHE A 8 9.53 14.46 16.85
CA PHE A 8 8.57 13.73 16.05
C PHE A 8 7.26 13.52 16.83
N PRO A 9 6.08 13.90 16.28
CA PRO A 9 4.81 13.75 16.97
C PRO A 9 4.47 12.29 17.26
N LEU A 10 4.12 11.96 18.51
CA LEU A 10 3.90 10.59 18.97
C LEU A 10 2.70 9.90 18.28
N ASP A 11 1.65 10.64 17.97
CA ASP A 11 0.49 10.13 17.22
C ASP A 11 0.89 9.69 15.80
N LYS A 12 1.85 10.36 15.16
CA LYS A 12 2.41 9.95 13.87
C LYS A 12 3.41 8.81 14.02
N ALA A 13 4.17 8.81 15.13
CA ALA A 13 5.14 7.75 15.41
C ALA A 13 4.47 6.36 15.47
N SER A 14 3.26 6.29 16.03
CA SER A 14 2.48 5.04 16.11
C SER A 14 2.18 4.43 14.74
N LEU A 15 2.08 5.23 13.68
CA LEU A 15 1.84 4.75 12.31
C LEU A 15 3.07 4.10 11.69
N LEU A 16 4.28 4.54 12.07
CA LEU A 16 5.53 4.04 11.50
C LEU A 16 5.73 2.55 11.81
N GLY A 17 5.28 2.09 12.98
CA GLY A 17 5.56 0.78 13.53
C GLY A 17 5.05 -0.43 12.73
N CYS A 18 4.11 -0.23 11.80
CA CYS A 18 3.60 -1.32 10.96
C CYS A 18 3.28 -0.84 9.54
N ALA A 19 2.15 -0.14 9.35
CA ALA A 19 1.59 0.09 8.02
C ALA A 19 2.49 0.94 7.13
N VAL A 20 3.06 2.03 7.68
CA VAL A 20 3.91 2.95 6.90
C VAL A 20 5.19 2.26 6.47
N MET A 21 5.86 1.59 7.40
CA MET A 21 7.07 0.83 7.14
C MET A 21 6.82 -0.27 6.09
N THR A 22 5.73 -1.03 6.26
CA THR A 22 5.40 -2.14 5.35
C THR A 22 5.13 -1.65 3.93
N GLY A 23 4.31 -0.61 3.78
CA GLY A 23 3.95 -0.09 2.46
C GLY A 23 5.13 0.60 1.78
N TYR A 24 5.82 1.48 2.49
CA TYR A 24 7.02 2.15 1.98
C TYR A 24 8.10 1.14 1.57
N GLY A 25 8.44 0.21 2.46
CA GLY A 25 9.43 -0.83 2.17
C GLY A 25 8.98 -1.77 1.07
N GLY A 26 7.67 -2.06 0.98
CA GLY A 26 7.06 -2.80 -0.11
C GLY A 26 7.33 -2.17 -1.48
N ALA A 27 7.24 -0.84 -1.56
CA ALA A 27 7.54 -0.10 -2.79
C ALA A 27 9.06 -0.01 -3.05
N ILE A 28 9.82 0.42 -2.06
CA ILE A 28 11.23 0.78 -2.25
C ILE A 28 12.15 -0.45 -2.26
N TYR A 29 12.00 -1.35 -1.29
CA TYR A 29 12.93 -2.46 -1.12
C TYR A 29 12.46 -3.74 -1.81
N ALA A 30 11.19 -4.12 -1.59
CA ALA A 30 10.62 -5.31 -2.21
C ALA A 30 10.28 -5.07 -3.68
N GLY A 31 9.61 -3.97 -4.00
CA GLY A 31 9.18 -3.57 -5.34
C GLY A 31 10.31 -3.10 -6.23
N LYS A 32 11.37 -2.53 -5.63
CA LYS A 32 12.52 -1.96 -6.36
C LYS A 32 12.07 -0.96 -7.44
N ILE A 33 11.04 -0.19 -7.13
CA ILE A 33 10.46 0.79 -8.05
C ILE A 33 11.53 1.80 -8.48
N LYS A 34 11.56 2.08 -9.77
CA LYS A 34 12.50 3.00 -10.41
C LYS A 34 11.78 4.24 -10.94
N PRO A 35 12.49 5.33 -11.17
CA PRO A 35 11.95 6.47 -11.90
C PRO A 35 11.31 6.04 -13.23
N ALA A 36 10.15 6.64 -13.54
CA ALA A 36 9.32 6.37 -14.70
C ALA A 36 8.57 5.02 -14.73
N ASP A 37 8.71 4.15 -13.73
CA ASP A 37 7.91 2.93 -13.63
C ASP A 37 6.40 3.25 -13.56
N ARG A 38 5.59 2.34 -14.05
CA ARG A 38 4.14 2.30 -13.89
C ARG A 38 3.80 1.32 -12.78
N VAL A 39 3.18 1.83 -11.73
CA VAL A 39 2.93 1.07 -10.50
C VAL A 39 1.43 0.88 -10.30
N PHE A 40 1.04 -0.34 -9.99
CA PHE A 40 -0.32 -0.71 -9.61
C PHE A 40 -0.36 -1.06 -8.13
N VAL A 41 -1.29 -0.48 -7.38
CA VAL A 41 -1.47 -0.76 -5.94
C VAL A 41 -2.92 -1.13 -5.71
N ILE A 42 -3.17 -2.38 -5.31
CA ILE A 42 -4.51 -2.85 -4.96
C ILE A 42 -4.67 -2.98 -3.44
N GLY A 43 -5.75 -2.36 -2.92
CA GLY A 43 -5.98 -2.22 -1.50
C GLY A 43 -5.48 -0.88 -0.94
N CYS A 44 -6.35 0.15 -0.91
CA CYS A 44 -6.03 1.49 -0.39
C CYS A 44 -6.29 1.62 1.13
N GLY A 45 -5.91 0.61 1.90
CA GLY A 45 -5.73 0.70 3.35
C GLY A 45 -4.41 1.40 3.70
N ALA A 46 -4.07 1.49 4.99
CA ALA A 46 -2.87 2.21 5.40
C ALA A 46 -1.56 1.66 4.80
N VAL A 47 -1.48 0.35 4.54
CA VAL A 47 -0.32 -0.27 3.87
C VAL A 47 -0.25 0.19 2.40
N GLY A 48 -1.36 0.08 1.66
CA GLY A 48 -1.40 0.50 0.25
C GLY A 48 -1.19 1.99 0.06
N LEU A 49 -1.77 2.84 0.92
CA LEU A 49 -1.53 4.29 0.93
C LEU A 49 -0.05 4.62 1.15
N SER A 50 0.62 3.86 2.01
CA SER A 50 2.06 4.03 2.25
C SER A 50 2.89 3.52 1.06
N ALA A 51 2.44 2.47 0.37
CA ALA A 51 3.07 1.98 -0.85
C ALA A 51 2.94 2.99 -2.00
N ILE A 52 1.78 3.65 -2.15
CA ILE A 52 1.54 4.74 -3.11
C ILE A 52 2.55 5.88 -2.86
N GLN A 53 2.73 6.29 -1.61
CA GLN A 53 3.72 7.31 -1.27
C GLN A 53 5.16 6.84 -1.55
N GLY A 54 5.47 5.58 -1.26
CA GLY A 54 6.76 4.98 -1.60
C GLY A 54 7.02 5.02 -3.12
N ALA A 55 6.02 4.65 -3.93
CA ALA A 55 6.10 4.71 -5.39
C ALA A 55 6.32 6.15 -5.90
N ARG A 56 5.60 7.13 -5.33
CA ARG A 56 5.79 8.55 -5.62
C ARG A 56 7.21 9.02 -5.30
N LEU A 57 7.72 8.65 -4.13
CA LEU A 57 9.07 9.00 -3.69
C LEU A 57 10.17 8.33 -4.53
N ALA A 58 9.88 7.14 -5.10
CA ALA A 58 10.76 6.47 -6.04
C ALA A 58 10.76 7.08 -7.45
N GLY A 59 9.84 8.02 -7.74
CA GLY A 59 9.75 8.67 -9.04
C GLY A 59 8.91 7.90 -10.08
N ALA A 60 7.99 7.05 -9.66
CA ALA A 60 7.05 6.39 -10.57
C ALA A 60 6.27 7.41 -11.40
N SER A 61 6.13 7.17 -12.71
CA SER A 61 5.42 8.08 -13.62
C SER A 61 3.90 7.89 -13.60
N VAL A 62 3.45 6.67 -13.37
CA VAL A 62 2.04 6.31 -13.24
C VAL A 62 1.87 5.50 -11.96
N ILE A 63 0.92 5.90 -11.12
CA ILE A 63 0.58 5.21 -9.88
C ILE A 63 -0.94 4.99 -9.89
N ILE A 64 -1.34 3.75 -10.09
CA ILE A 64 -2.74 3.32 -10.20
C ILE A 64 -3.16 2.76 -8.85
N ALA A 65 -4.10 3.43 -8.20
CA ALA A 65 -4.70 2.99 -6.94
C ALA A 65 -6.01 2.25 -7.18
N VAL A 66 -6.17 1.07 -6.61
CA VAL A 66 -7.37 0.24 -6.75
C VAL A 66 -8.01 -0.04 -5.39
N ALA A 67 -9.30 0.20 -5.28
CA ALA A 67 -10.10 -0.12 -4.09
C ALA A 67 -11.59 -0.20 -4.44
N ILE A 68 -12.36 -0.79 -3.54
CA ILE A 68 -13.83 -0.86 -3.64
C ILE A 68 -14.55 0.34 -3.02
N ASN A 69 -13.81 1.30 -2.46
CA ASN A 69 -14.35 2.43 -1.69
C ASN A 69 -13.79 3.75 -2.22
N ASP A 70 -14.67 4.62 -2.72
CA ASP A 70 -14.30 5.90 -3.32
C ASP A 70 -13.66 6.88 -2.33
N LYS A 71 -13.99 6.81 -1.03
CA LYS A 71 -13.32 7.65 -0.02
C LYS A 71 -11.84 7.27 0.10
N LYS A 72 -11.53 5.96 0.06
CA LYS A 72 -10.14 5.48 0.06
C LYS A 72 -9.40 5.86 -1.22
N LEU A 73 -10.08 5.85 -2.36
CA LEU A 73 -9.51 6.29 -3.63
C LEU A 73 -9.22 7.79 -3.65
N LYS A 74 -10.11 8.62 -3.08
CA LYS A 74 -9.84 10.06 -2.90
C LYS A 74 -8.61 10.31 -2.03
N LEU A 75 -8.47 9.54 -0.95
CA LEU A 75 -7.30 9.62 -0.08
C LEU A 75 -6.03 9.16 -0.81
N ALA A 76 -6.10 8.06 -1.59
CA ALA A 76 -4.99 7.60 -2.42
C ALA A 76 -4.52 8.67 -3.41
N LYS A 77 -5.46 9.39 -4.03
CA LYS A 77 -5.17 10.52 -4.94
C LYS A 77 -4.38 11.63 -4.23
N SER A 78 -4.80 12.03 -3.03
CA SER A 78 -4.09 13.06 -2.25
C SER A 78 -2.69 12.63 -1.79
N MET A 79 -2.41 11.33 -1.75
CA MET A 79 -1.13 10.76 -1.37
C MET A 79 -0.19 10.47 -2.55
N GLY A 80 -0.66 10.72 -3.78
CA GLY A 80 0.20 10.63 -4.96
C GLY A 80 -0.23 9.62 -6.02
N ALA A 81 -1.38 8.96 -5.87
CA ALA A 81 -1.93 8.17 -6.97
C ALA A 81 -2.26 9.09 -8.16
N THR A 82 -1.82 8.70 -9.35
CA THR A 82 -2.13 9.44 -10.58
C THR A 82 -3.49 9.05 -11.14
N HIS A 83 -3.88 7.78 -10.97
CA HIS A 83 -5.14 7.21 -11.44
C HIS A 83 -5.78 6.39 -10.33
N ASN A 84 -7.11 6.37 -10.33
CA ASN A 84 -7.92 5.60 -9.38
C ASN A 84 -8.85 4.68 -10.15
N ILE A 85 -9.00 3.44 -9.68
CA ILE A 85 -9.92 2.45 -10.21
C ILE A 85 -10.80 1.93 -9.08
N ASN A 86 -12.11 2.04 -9.22
CA ASN A 86 -13.05 1.37 -8.34
C ASN A 86 -13.33 -0.03 -8.88
N ASP A 87 -12.88 -1.06 -8.15
CA ASP A 87 -12.93 -2.47 -8.53
C ASP A 87 -14.37 -3.03 -8.59
N LEU A 88 -15.34 -2.34 -7.98
CA LEU A 88 -16.75 -2.70 -8.12
C LEU A 88 -17.33 -2.34 -9.50
N ASN A 89 -16.72 -1.37 -10.18
CA ASN A 89 -17.27 -0.80 -11.42
C ASN A 89 -16.45 -1.17 -12.65
N HIS A 90 -15.19 -1.56 -12.49
CA HIS A 90 -14.26 -1.77 -13.60
C HIS A 90 -13.34 -2.95 -13.28
N ASN A 91 -12.92 -3.68 -14.32
CA ASN A 91 -11.85 -4.67 -14.21
C ASN A 91 -10.49 -3.93 -14.07
N PRO A 92 -9.80 -4.02 -12.92
CA PRO A 92 -8.59 -3.25 -12.72
C PRO A 92 -7.45 -3.62 -13.66
N ALA A 93 -7.37 -4.89 -14.09
CA ALA A 93 -6.32 -5.35 -14.99
C ALA A 93 -6.51 -4.78 -16.41
N GLU A 94 -7.74 -4.72 -16.90
CA GLU A 94 -8.06 -4.15 -18.22
C GLU A 94 -7.75 -2.65 -18.23
N VAL A 95 -8.28 -1.89 -17.27
CA VAL A 95 -8.03 -0.45 -17.18
C VAL A 95 -6.52 -0.16 -17.01
N THR A 96 -5.78 -1.00 -16.25
CA THR A 96 -4.33 -0.85 -16.13
C THR A 96 -3.63 -1.03 -17.48
N LYS A 97 -4.05 -2.00 -18.29
CA LYS A 97 -3.49 -2.17 -19.64
C LYS A 97 -3.79 -0.97 -20.53
N GLU A 98 -5.00 -0.42 -20.50
CA GLU A 98 -5.35 0.81 -21.23
C GLU A 98 -4.42 1.97 -20.83
N LEU A 99 -4.26 2.23 -19.52
CA LEU A 99 -3.42 3.29 -18.99
C LEU A 99 -1.92 3.08 -19.27
N THR A 100 -1.53 1.88 -19.64
CA THR A 100 -0.13 1.50 -19.90
C THR A 100 0.14 1.12 -21.35
N PHE A 101 -0.73 1.51 -22.27
CA PHE A 101 -0.63 1.24 -23.71
C PHE A 101 -0.52 -0.27 -24.03
N GLY A 102 -1.36 -1.09 -23.39
CA GLY A 102 -1.42 -2.53 -23.55
C GLY A 102 -0.37 -3.34 -22.77
N ARG A 103 0.61 -2.69 -22.15
CA ARG A 103 1.77 -3.37 -21.53
C ARG A 103 1.49 -3.99 -20.16
N GLY A 104 0.70 -3.33 -19.31
CA GLY A 104 0.56 -3.63 -17.89
C GLY A 104 1.57 -2.88 -17.01
N ALA A 105 1.46 -3.05 -15.70
CA ALA A 105 2.29 -2.38 -14.70
C ALA A 105 3.70 -3.00 -14.59
N ASP A 106 4.72 -2.16 -14.38
CA ASP A 106 6.11 -2.57 -14.16
C ASP A 106 6.30 -3.17 -12.76
N CYS A 107 5.65 -2.58 -11.76
CA CYS A 107 5.59 -3.08 -10.40
C CYS A 107 4.14 -3.10 -9.91
N VAL A 108 3.77 -4.18 -9.23
CA VAL A 108 2.46 -4.36 -8.64
C VAL A 108 2.60 -4.59 -7.15
N ILE A 109 1.79 -3.90 -6.35
CA ILE A 109 1.75 -4.07 -4.89
C ILE A 109 0.35 -4.49 -4.48
N GLU A 110 0.24 -5.70 -3.97
CA GLU A 110 -0.97 -6.26 -3.39
C GLU A 110 -0.98 -5.99 -1.88
N ALA A 111 -2.01 -5.26 -1.40
CA ALA A 111 -2.17 -4.86 -0.01
C ALA A 111 -3.61 -5.07 0.53
N ALA A 112 -4.44 -5.83 -0.17
CA ALA A 112 -5.79 -6.17 0.25
C ALA A 112 -5.88 -7.53 0.96
N GLY A 113 -5.00 -8.49 0.59
CA GLY A 113 -4.94 -9.82 1.20
C GLY A 113 -6.10 -10.74 0.80
N GLN A 114 -6.62 -10.60 -0.40
CA GLN A 114 -7.71 -11.41 -0.95
C GLN A 114 -7.20 -12.24 -2.12
N ASN A 115 -7.76 -13.45 -2.32
CA ASN A 115 -7.39 -14.29 -3.47
C ASN A 115 -7.63 -13.57 -4.80
N VAL A 116 -8.75 -12.87 -4.92
CA VAL A 116 -9.10 -12.10 -6.12
C VAL A 116 -8.09 -10.97 -6.38
N SER A 117 -7.68 -10.23 -5.37
CA SER A 117 -6.71 -9.14 -5.53
C SER A 117 -5.32 -9.64 -5.93
N ILE A 118 -4.91 -10.82 -5.46
CA ILE A 118 -3.66 -11.47 -5.88
C ILE A 118 -3.72 -11.87 -7.34
N GLN A 119 -4.83 -12.45 -7.80
CA GLN A 119 -5.03 -12.80 -9.20
C GLN A 119 -5.02 -11.53 -10.08
N GLN A 120 -5.81 -10.52 -9.74
CA GLN A 120 -5.83 -9.24 -10.45
C GLN A 120 -4.44 -8.57 -10.51
N SER A 121 -3.64 -8.73 -9.46
CA SER A 121 -2.25 -8.26 -9.43
C SER A 121 -1.39 -8.89 -10.50
N LEU A 122 -1.53 -10.20 -10.72
CA LEU A 122 -0.82 -10.90 -11.79
C LEU A 122 -1.34 -10.49 -13.17
N GLU A 123 -2.65 -10.35 -13.33
CA GLU A 123 -3.30 -9.97 -14.60
C GLU A 123 -2.95 -8.53 -15.03
N ALA A 124 -2.81 -7.60 -14.06
CA ALA A 124 -2.43 -6.22 -14.30
C ALA A 124 -0.94 -6.03 -14.61
N SER A 125 -0.11 -7.02 -14.26
CA SER A 125 1.34 -6.96 -14.41
C SER A 125 1.80 -7.27 -15.84
N ARG A 126 2.83 -6.59 -16.34
CA ARG A 126 3.47 -6.92 -17.62
C ARG A 126 4.38 -8.15 -17.49
N PRO A 127 4.81 -8.77 -18.60
CA PRO A 127 5.95 -9.68 -18.58
C PRO A 127 7.19 -9.01 -17.96
N GLY A 128 7.96 -9.77 -17.16
CA GLY A 128 9.11 -9.26 -16.40
C GLY A 128 8.76 -8.29 -15.25
N ALA A 129 7.49 -8.17 -14.90
CA ALA A 129 7.07 -7.32 -13.78
C ALA A 129 7.40 -7.94 -12.43
N ARG A 130 7.48 -7.07 -11.42
CA ARG A 130 7.63 -7.47 -10.03
C ARG A 130 6.30 -7.32 -9.29
N VAL A 131 5.78 -8.42 -8.76
CA VAL A 131 4.53 -8.48 -8.01
C VAL A 131 4.83 -8.69 -6.53
N VAL A 132 4.59 -7.68 -5.72
CA VAL A 132 4.87 -7.69 -4.27
C VAL A 132 3.57 -7.93 -3.52
N ILE A 133 3.53 -9.02 -2.77
CA ILE A 133 2.38 -9.37 -1.92
C ILE A 133 2.67 -8.95 -0.49
N LEU A 134 1.95 -7.95 0.01
CA LEU A 134 1.99 -7.45 1.38
C LEU A 134 0.77 -7.91 2.19
N GLY A 135 -0.35 -8.09 1.52
CA GLY A 135 -1.59 -8.57 2.13
C GLY A 135 -1.43 -9.96 2.76
N LYS A 136 -2.29 -10.28 3.70
CA LYS A 136 -2.36 -11.60 4.34
C LYS A 136 -3.71 -12.21 4.05
N THR A 137 -3.70 -13.36 3.40
CA THR A 137 -4.87 -14.24 3.32
C THR A 137 -5.07 -14.99 4.64
N PRO A 138 -6.25 -15.49 4.96
CA PRO A 138 -6.49 -16.37 6.09
C PRO A 138 -5.55 -17.58 6.08
N PHE A 139 -5.20 -18.07 7.27
CA PHE A 139 -4.29 -19.20 7.38
C PHE A 139 -4.90 -20.46 6.74
N GLY A 140 -4.12 -21.14 5.90
CA GLY A 140 -4.56 -22.36 5.20
C GLY A 140 -5.28 -22.11 3.86
N GLU A 141 -5.59 -20.88 3.51
CA GLU A 141 -6.11 -20.58 2.18
C GLU A 141 -5.11 -20.89 1.08
N LYS A 142 -5.63 -21.44 -0.02
CA LYS A 142 -4.86 -21.69 -1.26
C LYS A 142 -5.15 -20.57 -2.25
N ILE A 143 -4.09 -20.06 -2.87
CA ILE A 143 -4.20 -19.08 -3.95
C ILE A 143 -4.14 -19.84 -5.27
N ASN A 144 -5.22 -19.78 -6.04
CA ASN A 144 -5.30 -20.41 -7.36
C ASN A 144 -5.26 -19.31 -8.43
N PHE A 145 -4.39 -19.49 -9.41
CA PHE A 145 -4.35 -18.65 -10.60
C PHE A 145 -3.91 -19.47 -11.81
N PRO A 146 -4.29 -19.08 -13.04
CA PRO A 146 -3.86 -19.76 -14.24
C PRO A 146 -2.33 -19.74 -14.41
N PHE A 147 -1.74 -20.87 -14.76
CA PHE A 147 -0.29 -21.00 -14.87
C PHE A 147 0.33 -20.05 -15.90
N ASN A 148 -0.42 -19.70 -16.96
CA ASN A 148 0.03 -18.74 -17.97
C ASN A 148 0.32 -17.33 -17.39
N LEU A 149 -0.25 -16.98 -16.23
CA LEU A 149 0.09 -15.73 -15.54
C LEU A 149 1.50 -15.74 -14.93
N MET A 150 2.10 -16.94 -14.76
CA MET A 150 3.49 -17.08 -14.33
C MET A 150 4.47 -16.99 -15.50
N MET A 151 3.99 -17.19 -16.72
CA MET A 151 4.84 -17.08 -17.93
C MET A 151 5.27 -15.62 -18.14
N GLY A 152 6.37 -15.42 -18.82
CA GLY A 152 6.90 -14.08 -19.07
C GLY A 152 7.73 -13.52 -17.92
N GLU A 153 8.39 -14.40 -17.17
CA GLU A 153 9.47 -14.05 -16.21
C GLU A 153 9.01 -13.06 -15.09
N ARG A 154 7.76 -13.18 -14.63
CA ARG A 154 7.29 -12.38 -13.50
C ARG A 154 7.94 -12.83 -12.20
N GLU A 155 8.38 -11.86 -11.39
CA GLU A 155 8.87 -12.12 -10.04
C GLU A 155 7.75 -11.93 -9.02
N ILE A 156 7.33 -12.99 -8.31
CA ILE A 156 6.41 -12.87 -7.17
C ILE A 156 7.23 -12.82 -5.89
N VAL A 157 7.05 -11.74 -5.13
CA VAL A 157 7.77 -11.50 -3.88
C VAL A 157 6.76 -11.37 -2.74
N ARG A 158 6.75 -12.35 -1.83
CA ARG A 158 6.04 -12.22 -0.55
C ARG A 158 6.99 -11.67 0.49
N THR A 159 6.60 -10.59 1.14
CA THR A 159 7.37 -10.03 2.24
C THR A 159 6.48 -9.66 3.42
N SER A 160 7.00 -9.87 4.60
CA SER A 160 6.48 -9.26 5.82
C SER A 160 7.25 -7.97 6.06
N TYR A 161 6.54 -6.92 6.48
CA TYR A 161 7.17 -5.66 6.86
C TYR A 161 7.94 -4.93 5.74
N GLY A 162 7.68 -5.28 4.45
CA GLY A 162 8.24 -4.60 3.29
C GLY A 162 9.75 -4.73 3.13
N MET A 163 10.39 -5.79 3.65
CA MET A 163 11.86 -5.94 3.70
C MET A 163 12.58 -4.81 4.44
N SER A 164 11.89 -4.10 5.30
CA SER A 164 12.43 -2.94 6.01
C SER A 164 13.35 -3.34 7.16
N ARG A 165 14.27 -2.44 7.48
CA ARG A 165 15.22 -2.55 8.59
C ARG A 165 14.87 -1.48 9.64
N PRO A 166 14.10 -1.80 10.70
CA PRO A 166 13.51 -0.81 11.60
C PRO A 166 14.50 0.20 12.16
N ARG A 167 15.71 -0.23 12.55
CA ARG A 167 16.74 0.66 13.12
C ARG A 167 17.24 1.73 12.15
N ILE A 168 17.13 1.47 10.84
CA ILE A 168 17.54 2.40 9.78
C ILE A 168 16.33 3.17 9.26
N ASP A 169 15.23 2.47 9.05
CA ASP A 169 14.11 3.01 8.28
C ASP A 169 13.14 3.83 9.12
N PHE A 170 12.99 3.58 10.44
CA PHE A 170 12.15 4.45 11.29
C PHE A 170 12.69 5.89 11.36
N PRO A 171 13.97 6.13 11.66
CA PRO A 171 14.52 7.49 11.61
C PRO A 171 14.34 8.14 10.25
N LYS A 172 14.59 7.41 9.17
CA LYS A 172 14.42 7.89 7.79
C LYS A 172 12.99 8.27 7.47
N LEU A 173 12.01 7.46 7.88
CA LEU A 173 10.58 7.76 7.69
C LEU A 173 10.15 8.98 8.50
N ALA A 174 10.67 9.13 9.72
CA ALA A 174 10.45 10.30 10.54
C ALA A 174 10.99 11.57 9.84
N ASP A 175 12.19 11.53 9.29
CA ASP A 175 12.77 12.65 8.54
C ASP A 175 11.99 12.97 7.27
N LEU A 176 11.51 11.95 6.55
CA LEU A 176 10.65 12.16 5.38
C LEU A 176 9.33 12.87 5.72
N TYR A 177 8.73 12.55 6.88
CA TYR A 177 7.54 13.25 7.35
C TYR A 177 7.87 14.69 7.74
N MET A 178 8.90 14.91 8.55
CA MET A 178 9.30 16.24 9.01
C MET A 178 9.70 17.18 7.87
N THR A 179 10.19 16.63 6.76
CA THR A 179 10.48 17.36 5.50
C THR A 179 9.31 17.40 4.53
N GLN A 180 8.09 17.02 4.97
CA GLN A 180 6.85 17.05 4.19
C GLN A 180 6.87 16.17 2.92
N LYS A 181 7.81 15.25 2.82
CA LYS A 181 7.90 14.29 1.71
C LYS A 181 6.99 13.07 1.93
N LEU A 182 6.73 12.70 3.19
CA LEU A 182 5.79 11.67 3.59
C LEU A 182 4.58 12.32 4.27
N ILE A 183 3.38 11.90 3.93
CA ILE A 183 2.12 12.46 4.42
C ILE A 183 1.48 11.42 5.33
N LEU A 184 1.30 11.73 6.62
CA LEU A 184 0.72 10.81 7.60
C LEU A 184 -0.63 11.29 8.16
N ASP A 185 -0.82 12.59 8.26
CA ASP A 185 -1.98 13.19 8.92
C ASP A 185 -3.34 12.69 8.40
N PRO A 186 -3.60 12.65 7.07
CA PRO A 186 -4.87 12.18 6.54
C PRO A 186 -5.10 10.67 6.71
N MET A 187 -4.06 9.90 7.08
CA MET A 187 -4.21 8.48 7.37
C MET A 187 -4.91 8.23 8.72
N ILE A 188 -4.84 9.21 9.63
CA ILE A 188 -5.52 9.14 10.94
C ILE A 188 -6.97 9.54 10.73
N SER A 189 -7.83 8.56 10.54
CA SER A 189 -9.26 8.77 10.30
C SER A 189 -10.03 9.06 11.59
N MET A 190 -9.54 8.58 12.72
CA MET A 190 -10.24 8.66 14.00
C MET A 190 -9.25 8.67 15.18
N ARG A 191 -9.57 9.45 16.23
CA ARG A 191 -8.90 9.41 17.53
C ARG A 191 -9.91 9.00 18.59
N LEU A 192 -9.56 8.02 19.42
CA LEU A 192 -10.43 7.37 20.38
C LEU A 192 -9.77 7.36 21.75
N LYS A 193 -10.58 7.40 22.80
CA LYS A 193 -10.17 6.94 24.13
C LYS A 193 -10.21 5.41 24.19
N LEU A 194 -9.51 4.81 25.14
CA LEU A 194 -9.43 3.36 25.27
C LEU A 194 -10.80 2.70 25.44
N GLU A 195 -11.74 3.35 26.14
CA GLU A 195 -13.10 2.85 26.36
C GLU A 195 -13.88 2.65 25.06
N ASN A 196 -13.53 3.37 24.01
CA ASN A 196 -14.17 3.33 22.70
C ASN A 196 -13.45 2.45 21.68
N ILE A 197 -12.50 1.61 22.11
CA ILE A 197 -11.67 0.81 21.19
C ILE A 197 -12.49 -0.12 20.30
N ASN A 198 -13.59 -0.71 20.82
CA ASN A 198 -14.47 -1.58 20.06
C ASN A 198 -15.14 -0.85 18.90
N HIS A 199 -15.57 0.41 19.11
CA HIS A 199 -16.07 1.24 18.02
C HIS A 199 -15.01 1.45 16.92
N GLY A 200 -13.74 1.61 17.30
CA GLY A 200 -12.64 1.69 16.35
C GLY A 200 -12.48 0.41 15.51
N PHE A 201 -12.66 -0.75 16.09
CA PHE A 201 -12.64 -2.02 15.37
C PHE A 201 -13.85 -2.18 14.45
N ASP A 202 -15.05 -1.82 14.89
CA ASP A 202 -16.26 -1.86 14.06
C ASP A 202 -16.11 -1.00 12.79
N GLU A 203 -15.56 0.21 12.94
CA GLU A 203 -15.32 1.10 11.79
C GLU A 203 -14.19 0.60 10.87
N LEU A 204 -13.22 -0.12 11.41
CA LEU A 204 -12.18 -0.77 10.63
C LEU A 204 -12.77 -1.92 9.79
N GLU A 205 -13.61 -2.76 10.37
CA GLU A 205 -14.29 -3.87 9.68
C GLU A 205 -15.23 -3.37 8.57
N LYS A 206 -15.95 -2.29 8.82
CA LYS A 206 -16.78 -1.61 7.79
C LYS A 206 -15.94 -0.97 6.68
N GLY A 207 -14.63 -0.90 6.84
CA GLY A 207 -13.72 -0.28 5.88
C GLY A 207 -13.81 1.27 5.82
N ASN A 208 -14.42 1.91 6.81
CA ASN A 208 -14.64 3.36 6.85
C ASN A 208 -13.38 4.15 7.20
N VAL A 209 -12.40 3.53 7.84
CA VAL A 209 -11.19 4.18 8.34
C VAL A 209 -9.92 3.62 7.69
N ALA A 210 -8.91 4.46 7.50
CA ALA A 210 -7.57 4.02 7.14
C ALA A 210 -6.81 3.61 8.42
N ARG A 211 -6.84 4.46 9.47
CA ARG A 211 -6.31 4.16 10.81
C ARG A 211 -7.13 4.87 11.88
N SER A 212 -7.43 4.13 12.96
CA SER A 212 -7.88 4.68 14.23
C SER A 212 -6.72 4.69 15.22
N LEU A 213 -6.58 5.75 16.00
CA LEU A 213 -5.60 5.85 17.08
C LEU A 213 -6.31 5.87 18.43
N VAL A 214 -5.79 5.09 19.38
CA VAL A 214 -6.14 5.24 20.79
C VAL A 214 -5.18 6.25 21.40
N ILE A 215 -5.73 7.30 21.99
CA ILE A 215 -4.97 8.35 22.67
C ILE A 215 -5.08 8.11 24.17
N PHE A 216 -3.95 8.13 24.83
CA PHE A 216 -3.83 8.10 26.29
C PHE A 216 -3.51 9.51 26.78
N ASP A 217 -4.20 9.94 27.82
CA ASP A 217 -3.99 11.24 28.49
C ASP A 217 -2.70 11.22 29.33
#